data_cc168edb78d6deaf4fcb50dab39a2f0d
#
_entry.id   cc168edb78d6deaf4fcb50dab39a2f0d
#
_cell.length_a   1.000
_cell.length_b   1.000
_cell.length_c   1.000
_cell.angle_alpha   90.00
_cell.angle_beta   90.00
_cell.angle_gamma   90.00
#
_symmetry.space_group_name_H-M   'P 1'
#
loop_
_entity.id
_entity.type
_entity.pdbx_description
1 polymer ?
#
loop_
_entity_poly.entity_id
_entity_poly.type
_entity_poly.pdbx_seq_one_letter_code
_entity_poly.pdbx_strand_id
1 'polypeptide(L)'
;YNVQLLNEVTGEPCGVNEKGMLVVEGPLPPGCIQTIWGDDDRFVKTYWSLFSRPVYATFDWGIRDADGYHFILGRTDDVINVAGHRLGTREIEESISSHPGVAEVAVVGVKDALKGQVAVAFVIPKESDSLEDREVAHLQEKA
;
A
#
# COMPACT_ATOMS: atom_id res chain seq x y z
N TYR A 1 7.02 -18.90 9.44
CA TYR A 1 7.57 -17.57 9.11
C TYR A 1 7.63 -16.72 10.37
N ASN A 2 8.75 -16.03 10.58
CA ASN A 2 8.83 -15.01 11.62
C ASN A 2 8.46 -13.66 11.00
N VAL A 3 7.15 -13.34 11.05
CA VAL A 3 6.58 -12.12 10.49
C VAL A 3 6.60 -11.04 11.57
N GLN A 4 7.06 -9.85 11.21
CA GLN A 4 7.12 -8.69 12.09
C GLN A 4 6.60 -7.44 11.35
N LEU A 5 6.19 -6.45 12.12
CA LEU A 5 5.92 -5.10 11.64
C LEU A 5 6.99 -4.17 12.19
N LEU A 6 7.69 -3.49 11.30
CA LEU A 6 8.74 -2.53 11.66
C LEU A 6 8.33 -1.11 11.27
N ASN A 7 8.67 -0.17 12.13
CA ASN A 7 8.59 1.24 11.80
C ASN A 7 9.60 1.54 10.67
N GLU A 8 9.14 2.14 9.58
CA GLU A 8 10.00 2.35 8.39
C GLU A 8 11.15 3.34 8.62
N VAL A 9 11.03 4.22 9.62
CA VAL A 9 12.04 5.26 9.92
C VAL A 9 13.05 4.75 10.93
N THR A 10 12.58 4.12 12.02
CA THR A 10 13.45 3.69 13.12
C THR A 10 13.96 2.26 12.97
N GLY A 11 13.26 1.41 12.19
CA GLY A 11 13.54 -0.02 12.08
C GLY A 11 13.15 -0.84 13.32
N GLU A 12 12.53 -0.20 14.32
CA GLU A 12 12.10 -0.87 15.55
C GLU A 12 10.75 -1.58 15.36
N PRO A 13 10.49 -2.66 16.11
CA PRO A 13 9.20 -3.35 16.07
C PRO A 13 8.05 -2.44 16.50
N CYS A 14 6.97 -2.48 15.71
CA CYS A 14 5.74 -1.77 16.02
C CYS A 14 4.96 -2.41 17.17
N GLY A 15 4.27 -1.58 17.94
CA GLY A 15 3.34 -1.99 18.98
C GLY A 15 2.02 -2.55 18.45
N VAL A 16 1.09 -2.84 19.37
CA VAL A 16 -0.28 -3.25 19.02
C VAL A 16 -1.03 -2.09 18.38
N ASN A 17 -1.71 -2.36 17.26
CA ASN A 17 -2.44 -1.38 16.45
C ASN A 17 -1.56 -0.24 15.88
N GLU A 18 -0.25 -0.40 15.91
CA GLU A 18 0.69 0.52 15.27
C GLU A 18 0.96 0.07 13.82
N LYS A 19 0.83 1.01 12.88
CA LYS A 19 1.12 0.79 11.46
C LYS A 19 2.63 0.64 11.24
N GLY A 20 3.02 -0.42 10.56
CA GLY A 20 4.41 -0.67 10.19
C GLY A 20 4.53 -1.39 8.85
N MET A 21 5.76 -1.48 8.36
CA MET A 21 6.07 -2.30 7.19
C MET A 21 6.14 -3.77 7.59
N LEU A 22 5.42 -4.61 6.86
CA LEU A 22 5.48 -6.06 7.05
C LEU A 22 6.82 -6.57 6.54
N VAL A 23 7.52 -7.29 7.40
CA VAL A 23 8.79 -7.91 7.09
C VAL A 23 8.83 -9.37 7.54
N VAL A 24 9.69 -10.16 6.92
CA VAL A 24 9.93 -11.54 7.33
C VAL A 24 11.39 -11.69 7.74
N GLU A 25 11.63 -12.11 8.98
CA GLU A 25 12.98 -12.37 9.46
C GLU A 25 13.57 -13.61 8.77
N GLY A 26 14.80 -13.47 8.30
CA GLY A 26 15.52 -14.56 7.62
C GLY A 26 15.97 -15.69 8.56
N PRO A 27 16.31 -16.87 8.02
CA PRO A 27 16.26 -17.22 6.61
C PRO A 27 14.85 -17.50 6.11
N LEU A 28 14.59 -17.14 4.84
CA LEU A 28 13.30 -17.44 4.21
C LEU A 28 13.19 -18.95 3.90
N PRO A 29 11.96 -19.51 3.93
CA PRO A 29 11.71 -20.86 3.49
C PRO A 29 12.07 -21.10 2.01
N PRO A 30 12.40 -22.34 1.58
CA PRO A 30 12.87 -22.63 0.23
C PRO A 30 11.89 -22.28 -0.90
N GLY A 31 10.60 -22.17 -0.62
CA GLY A 31 9.57 -21.78 -1.61
C GLY A 31 9.48 -20.28 -1.86
N CYS A 32 10.22 -19.45 -1.11
CA CYS A 32 10.25 -18.02 -1.33
C CYS A 32 11.19 -17.64 -2.47
N ILE A 33 11.05 -16.40 -2.96
CA ILE A 33 11.95 -15.84 -3.97
C ILE A 33 13.40 -15.94 -3.50
N GLN A 34 14.27 -16.49 -4.35
CA GLN A 34 15.68 -16.69 -4.05
C GLN A 34 16.56 -15.55 -4.59
N THR A 35 16.18 -15.00 -5.73
CA THR A 35 16.91 -13.91 -6.39
C THR A 35 16.07 -13.32 -7.53
N ILE A 36 16.60 -12.26 -8.17
CA ILE A 36 16.13 -11.74 -9.46
C ILE A 36 17.03 -12.33 -10.55
N TRP A 37 16.43 -12.87 -11.61
CA TRP A 37 17.19 -13.49 -12.71
C TRP A 37 18.26 -12.55 -13.27
N GLY A 38 19.52 -12.98 -13.15
CA GLY A 38 20.68 -12.23 -13.66
C GLY A 38 21.05 -10.98 -12.87
N ASP A 39 20.44 -10.72 -11.69
CA ASP A 39 20.69 -9.49 -10.91
C ASP A 39 20.52 -9.73 -9.39
N ASP A 40 21.42 -10.48 -8.81
CA ASP A 40 21.43 -10.78 -7.37
C ASP A 40 21.61 -9.52 -6.52
N ASP A 41 22.44 -8.58 -6.97
CA ASP A 41 22.69 -7.32 -6.26
C ASP A 41 21.42 -6.50 -6.12
N ARG A 42 20.61 -6.44 -7.18
CA ARG A 42 19.31 -5.78 -7.15
C ARG A 42 18.36 -6.46 -6.17
N PHE A 43 18.35 -7.79 -6.13
CA PHE A 43 17.54 -8.53 -5.17
C PHE A 43 17.88 -8.16 -3.73
N VAL A 44 19.16 -8.21 -3.37
CA VAL A 44 19.63 -7.84 -2.03
C VAL A 44 19.31 -6.39 -1.72
N LYS A 45 19.64 -5.47 -2.63
CA LYS A 45 19.42 -4.05 -2.46
C LYS A 45 17.94 -3.71 -2.28
N THR A 46 17.04 -4.35 -3.04
CA THR A 46 15.61 -4.07 -3.00
C THR A 46 14.96 -4.64 -1.75
N TYR A 47 15.22 -5.89 -1.41
CA TYR A 47 14.42 -6.60 -0.42
C TYR A 47 15.10 -6.77 0.93
N TRP A 48 16.43 -6.67 1.03
CA TRP A 48 17.19 -6.99 2.24
C TRP A 48 17.99 -5.83 2.83
N SER A 49 18.08 -4.71 2.12
CA SER A 49 18.92 -3.57 2.55
C SER A 49 18.11 -2.40 3.11
N LEU A 50 16.81 -2.55 3.26
CA LEU A 50 15.95 -1.46 3.73
C LEU A 50 16.15 -1.17 5.22
N PHE A 51 16.41 -2.21 6.01
CA PHE A 51 16.67 -2.14 7.44
C PHE A 51 18.08 -2.59 7.77
N SER A 52 18.62 -2.16 8.92
CA SER A 52 19.96 -2.56 9.41
C SER A 52 20.05 -3.99 9.93
N ARG A 53 18.96 -4.77 9.80
CA ARG A 53 18.83 -6.15 10.25
C ARG A 53 18.42 -7.07 9.09
N PRO A 54 18.71 -8.40 9.16
CA PRO A 54 18.46 -9.32 8.06
C PRO A 54 16.97 -9.70 7.95
N VAL A 55 16.17 -8.77 7.48
CA VAL A 55 14.73 -8.94 7.24
C VAL A 55 14.39 -8.72 5.78
N TYR A 56 13.51 -9.55 5.26
CA TYR A 56 12.94 -9.43 3.92
C TYR A 56 11.79 -8.43 3.96
N ALA A 57 11.89 -7.33 3.22
CA ALA A 57 10.83 -6.34 3.09
C ALA A 57 9.78 -6.78 2.07
N THR A 58 8.51 -6.88 2.48
CA THR A 58 7.41 -7.28 1.58
C THR A 58 6.86 -6.09 0.80
N PHE A 59 7.15 -4.88 1.23
CA PHE A 59 6.55 -3.64 0.75
C PHE A 59 5.04 -3.54 0.99
N ASP A 60 4.55 -4.20 2.03
CA ASP A 60 3.18 -4.08 2.48
C ASP A 60 3.12 -3.35 3.82
N TRP A 61 2.12 -2.47 3.97
CA TRP A 61 1.73 -1.92 5.26
C TRP A 61 0.84 -2.89 6.00
N GLY A 62 1.02 -2.97 7.32
CA GLY A 62 0.15 -3.74 8.17
C GLY A 62 0.01 -3.15 9.56
N ILE A 63 -0.95 -3.68 10.29
CA ILE A 63 -1.10 -3.53 11.74
C ILE A 63 -1.25 -4.92 12.35
N ARG A 64 -0.91 -5.03 13.63
CA ARG A 64 -1.15 -6.25 14.42
C ARG A 64 -2.04 -5.91 15.60
N ASP A 65 -3.14 -6.63 15.76
CA ASP A 65 -4.04 -6.46 16.90
C ASP A 65 -3.50 -7.08 18.19
N ALA A 66 -4.27 -6.94 19.28
CA ALA A 66 -3.91 -7.47 20.59
C ALA A 66 -3.91 -9.02 20.64
N ASP A 67 -4.67 -9.66 19.74
CA ASP A 67 -4.76 -11.12 19.62
C ASP A 67 -3.66 -11.71 18.73
N GLY A 68 -2.85 -10.84 18.10
CA GLY A 68 -1.71 -11.23 17.26
C GLY A 68 -2.03 -11.41 15.78
N TYR A 69 -3.26 -11.10 15.33
CA TYR A 69 -3.62 -11.13 13.91
C TYR A 69 -3.03 -9.93 13.16
N HIS A 70 -2.55 -10.21 11.95
CA HIS A 70 -2.01 -9.19 11.06
C HIS A 70 -3.04 -8.81 9.99
N PHE A 71 -3.26 -7.51 9.83
CA PHE A 71 -4.13 -6.93 8.81
C PHE A 71 -3.29 -6.15 7.82
N ILE A 72 -3.41 -6.49 6.53
CA ILE A 72 -2.68 -5.83 5.45
C ILE A 72 -3.47 -4.61 4.99
N LEU A 73 -2.84 -3.44 5.09
CA LEU A 73 -3.46 -2.14 4.77
C LEU A 73 -3.23 -1.70 3.32
N GLY A 74 -2.27 -2.30 2.62
CA GLY A 74 -1.91 -1.95 1.25
C GLY A 74 -0.39 -1.95 1.04
N ARG A 75 0.05 -1.51 -0.14
CA ARG A 75 1.46 -1.43 -0.50
C ARG A 75 2.11 -0.17 0.03
N THR A 76 3.40 -0.24 0.36
CA THR A 76 4.19 0.95 0.77
C THR A 76 4.60 1.81 -0.43
N ASP A 77 4.62 1.22 -1.64
CA ASP A 77 4.96 1.85 -2.90
C ASP A 77 3.74 2.38 -3.67
N ASP A 78 2.51 1.95 -3.31
CA ASP A 78 1.25 2.45 -3.85
C ASP A 78 0.76 3.69 -3.08
N VAL A 79 1.57 4.75 -3.10
CA VAL A 79 1.24 6.02 -2.43
C VAL A 79 1.23 7.17 -3.43
N ILE A 80 0.25 8.05 -3.28
CA ILE A 80 0.11 9.29 -4.03
C ILE A 80 0.56 10.44 -3.13
N ASN A 81 1.44 11.29 -3.62
CA ASN A 81 1.90 12.47 -2.88
C ASN A 81 1.08 13.70 -3.31
N VAL A 82 0.06 14.05 -2.53
CA VAL A 82 -0.79 15.21 -2.75
C VAL A 82 -0.37 16.34 -1.82
N ALA A 83 0.20 17.42 -2.34
CA ALA A 83 0.63 18.59 -1.56
C ALA A 83 1.49 18.24 -0.31
N GLY A 84 2.33 17.19 -0.41
CA GLY A 84 3.18 16.72 0.68
C GLY A 84 2.57 15.65 1.58
N HIS A 85 1.28 15.32 1.40
CA HIS A 85 0.62 14.24 2.11
C HIS A 85 0.74 12.93 1.32
N ARG A 86 1.13 11.85 2.02
CA ARG A 86 1.19 10.50 1.45
C ARG A 86 -0.15 9.80 1.67
N LEU A 87 -0.88 9.58 0.58
CA LEU A 87 -2.18 8.90 0.58
C LEU A 87 -2.03 7.51 -0.02
N GLY A 88 -2.48 6.46 0.68
CA GLY A 88 -2.57 5.11 0.13
C GLY A 88 -3.72 5.01 -0.88
N THR A 89 -3.45 4.48 -2.07
CA THR A 89 -4.50 4.28 -3.09
C THR A 89 -5.60 3.38 -2.56
N ARG A 90 -5.24 2.32 -1.84
CA ARG A 90 -6.17 1.35 -1.28
C ARG A 90 -7.16 1.95 -0.29
N GLU A 91 -6.74 2.87 0.58
CA GLU A 91 -7.65 3.54 1.53
C GLU A 91 -8.74 4.33 0.80
N ILE A 92 -8.38 4.97 -0.32
CA ILE A 92 -9.33 5.70 -1.17
C ILE A 92 -10.23 4.70 -1.91
N GLU A 93 -9.68 3.63 -2.46
CA GLU A 93 -10.41 2.57 -3.16
C GLU A 93 -11.43 1.90 -2.24
N GLU A 94 -11.06 1.55 -1.02
CA GLU A 94 -11.96 0.96 -0.02
C GLU A 94 -13.10 1.91 0.36
N SER A 95 -12.79 3.21 0.51
CA SER A 95 -13.82 4.22 0.78
C SER A 95 -14.84 4.33 -0.35
N ILE A 96 -14.38 4.36 -1.61
CA ILE A 96 -15.26 4.45 -2.79
C ILE A 96 -16.04 3.14 -3.00
N SER A 97 -15.38 1.98 -2.85
CA SER A 97 -16.00 0.66 -3.04
C SER A 97 -17.07 0.34 -2.01
N SER A 98 -17.08 1.05 -0.85
CA SER A 98 -18.16 0.95 0.13
C SER A 98 -19.52 1.44 -0.38
N HIS A 99 -19.54 2.24 -1.45
CA HIS A 99 -20.77 2.71 -2.06
C HIS A 99 -21.51 1.57 -2.79
N PRO A 100 -22.82 1.36 -2.55
CA PRO A 100 -23.55 0.21 -3.06
C PRO A 100 -23.64 0.14 -4.60
N GLY A 101 -23.55 1.27 -5.30
CA GLY A 101 -23.56 1.36 -6.75
C GLY A 101 -22.22 1.11 -7.43
N VAL A 102 -21.13 0.90 -6.68
CA VAL A 102 -19.79 0.65 -7.24
C VAL A 102 -19.54 -0.84 -7.36
N ALA A 103 -19.15 -1.29 -8.56
CA ALA A 103 -18.71 -2.65 -8.82
C ALA A 103 -17.21 -2.81 -8.61
N GLU A 104 -16.43 -1.92 -9.22
CA GLU A 104 -14.97 -1.90 -9.12
C GLU A 104 -14.46 -0.46 -9.09
N VAL A 105 -13.30 -0.25 -8.47
CA VAL A 105 -12.61 1.04 -8.44
C VAL A 105 -11.11 0.83 -8.52
N ALA A 106 -10.42 1.71 -9.22
CA ALA A 106 -8.97 1.82 -9.22
C ALA A 106 -8.56 3.28 -9.03
N VAL A 107 -7.59 3.54 -8.17
CA VAL A 107 -7.09 4.89 -7.88
C VAL A 107 -5.63 5.01 -8.31
N VAL A 108 -5.33 6.06 -9.05
CA VAL A 108 -3.97 6.35 -9.54
C VAL A 108 -3.57 7.79 -9.22
N GLY A 109 -2.25 8.00 -9.02
CA GLY A 109 -1.68 9.33 -8.90
C GLY A 109 -1.40 9.94 -10.28
N VAL A 110 -1.98 11.09 -10.57
CA VAL A 110 -1.72 11.86 -11.80
C VAL A 110 -0.89 13.08 -11.46
N LYS A 111 0.11 13.41 -12.28
CA LYS A 111 0.94 14.60 -12.08
C LYS A 111 0.11 15.88 -12.13
N ASP A 112 0.31 16.74 -11.14
CA ASP A 112 -0.31 18.07 -11.03
C ASP A 112 0.78 19.13 -10.81
N ALA A 113 0.66 20.29 -11.47
CA ALA A 113 1.66 21.33 -11.44
C ALA A 113 1.80 22.05 -10.08
N LEU A 114 0.72 22.06 -9.28
CA LEU A 114 0.67 22.76 -8.00
C LEU A 114 0.82 21.80 -6.82
N LYS A 115 0.15 20.64 -6.89
CA LYS A 115 0.08 19.66 -5.79
C LYS A 115 1.09 18.54 -5.91
N GLY A 116 1.89 18.50 -6.99
CA GLY A 116 2.79 17.41 -7.32
C GLY A 116 2.06 16.22 -7.93
N GLN A 117 1.07 15.69 -7.22
CA GLN A 117 0.13 14.67 -7.72
C GLN A 117 -1.29 14.96 -7.22
N VAL A 118 -2.27 14.43 -7.94
CA VAL A 118 -3.68 14.36 -7.51
C VAL A 118 -4.17 12.92 -7.68
N ALA A 119 -5.07 12.49 -6.79
CA ALA A 119 -5.71 11.19 -6.90
C ALA A 119 -6.81 11.25 -7.95
N VAL A 120 -6.82 10.28 -8.87
CA VAL A 120 -7.89 10.08 -9.86
C VAL A 120 -8.43 8.67 -9.68
N ALA A 121 -9.74 8.57 -9.46
CA ALA A 121 -10.44 7.30 -9.32
C ALA A 121 -11.16 6.94 -10.62
N PHE A 122 -10.95 5.70 -11.09
CA PHE A 122 -11.72 5.09 -12.16
C PHE A 122 -12.72 4.15 -11.52
N VAL A 123 -14.01 4.38 -11.78
CA VAL A 123 -15.10 3.64 -11.13
C VAL A 123 -15.93 2.90 -12.19
N ILE A 124 -16.17 1.62 -11.96
CA ILE A 124 -17.11 0.81 -12.73
C ILE A 124 -18.40 0.70 -11.92
N PRO A 125 -19.53 1.24 -12.42
CA PRO A 125 -20.82 1.10 -11.75
C PRO A 125 -21.36 -0.33 -11.89
N LYS A 126 -22.23 -0.75 -10.96
CA LYS A 126 -23.01 -1.98 -11.12
C LYS A 126 -24.05 -1.79 -12.24
N GLU A 127 -24.38 -2.88 -12.95
CA GLU A 127 -25.30 -2.84 -14.11
C GLU A 127 -26.70 -2.29 -13.84
N SER A 128 -27.13 -2.23 -12.55
CA SER A 128 -28.44 -1.69 -12.16
C SER A 128 -28.51 -0.16 -12.12
N ASP A 129 -27.36 0.51 -12.09
CA ASP A 129 -27.27 1.97 -12.09
C ASP A 129 -26.73 2.42 -13.46
N SER A 130 -27.66 2.64 -14.42
CA SER A 130 -27.33 3.33 -15.67
C SER A 130 -26.99 4.78 -15.33
N LEU A 131 -25.70 5.04 -15.04
CA LEU A 131 -25.18 6.40 -14.98
C LEU A 131 -25.10 6.91 -16.43
N GLU A 132 -26.21 7.53 -16.88
CA GLU A 132 -26.20 8.49 -17.97
C GLU A 132 -25.45 9.72 -17.46
N ASP A 133 -24.16 9.70 -17.55
CA ASP A 133 -23.22 10.82 -17.55
C ASP A 133 -21.93 10.40 -16.83
N ARG A 134 -20.84 10.40 -17.60
CA ARG A 134 -19.48 10.21 -17.13
C ARG A 134 -19.04 11.45 -16.34
N GLU A 135 -19.43 11.57 -15.08
CA GLU A 135 -18.80 12.53 -14.19
C GLU A 135 -17.47 11.94 -13.70
N VAL A 136 -16.38 12.55 -14.17
CA VAL A 136 -15.06 12.40 -13.54
C VAL A 136 -15.17 13.12 -12.19
N ALA A 137 -15.43 12.37 -11.13
CA ALA A 137 -15.48 12.91 -9.78
C ALA A 137 -14.08 13.39 -9.39
N HIS A 138 -13.84 14.70 -9.50
CA HIS A 138 -12.76 15.36 -8.79
C HIS A 138 -13.10 15.27 -7.30
N LEU A 139 -12.43 14.39 -6.58
CA LEU A 139 -12.42 14.41 -5.12
C LEU A 139 -11.66 15.67 -4.68
N GLN A 140 -12.37 16.81 -4.67
CA GLN A 140 -11.91 17.99 -3.97
C GLN A 140 -12.22 17.81 -2.49
N GLU A 141 -11.13 17.72 -1.73
CA GLU A 141 -10.89 18.14 -0.36
C GLU A 141 -12.13 18.44 0.50
N LYS A 142 -12.35 17.56 1.53
CA LYS A 142 -12.74 18.07 2.85
C LYS A 142 -11.66 17.61 3.83
N ALA A 143 -10.78 18.57 4.14
CA ALA A 143 -9.89 18.51 5.29
C ALA A 143 -10.71 18.48 6.58
#